data_9fa5efcf6e81bcf550c7e224518c86c6
#
_entry.id   9fa5efcf6e81bcf550c7e224518c86c6
#
_cell.length_a   1.000
_cell.length_b   1.000
_cell.length_c   1.000
_cell.angle_alpha   90.00
_cell.angle_beta   90.00
_cell.angle_gamma   90.00
#
_symmetry.space_group_name_H-M   'P 1'
#
loop_
_entity.id
_entity.type
_entity.pdbx_description
1 polymer ?
#
loop_
_entity_poly.entity_id
_entity_poly.type
_entity_poly.pdbx_seq_one_letter_code
_entity_poly.pdbx_strand_id
1 'polypeptide(L)'
;MSITIKNLESALAGESQAHIKYRYFAKIAREEGHEDIAKHFEHTADQELLHAWGHLELLIDKPTTKECLQLAIDGETYEFTTMYPDFEREAIFEGNNEAAAEARLQTEESKVHAQEFVAILKKAEKRFAALKRVEERHANAYKSKLETL
;
A
#
# COMPACT_ATOMS: atom_id res chain seq x y z
N MET A 1 -4.74 0.34 -23.30
CA MET A 1 -3.56 0.38 -22.39
C MET A 1 -2.33 0.11 -23.22
N SER A 2 -1.26 0.91 -23.08
CA SER A 2 -0.03 0.72 -23.87
C SER A 2 0.71 -0.55 -23.43
N ILE A 3 1.54 -1.09 -24.33
CA ILE A 3 2.39 -2.26 -24.01
C ILE A 3 3.36 -1.95 -22.86
N THR A 4 3.89 -0.73 -22.82
CA THR A 4 4.80 -0.25 -21.77
C THR A 4 4.13 -0.30 -20.39
N ILE A 5 2.89 0.18 -20.27
CA ILE A 5 2.14 0.14 -19.01
C ILE A 5 1.93 -1.31 -18.54
N LYS A 6 1.52 -2.21 -19.43
CA LYS A 6 1.38 -3.63 -19.10
C LYS A 6 2.70 -4.26 -18.62
N ASN A 7 3.80 -3.91 -19.26
CA ASN A 7 5.12 -4.40 -18.87
C ASN A 7 5.52 -3.88 -17.48
N LEU A 8 5.28 -2.60 -17.19
CA LEU A 8 5.55 -2.02 -15.87
C LEU A 8 4.69 -2.64 -14.77
N GLU A 9 3.39 -2.87 -15.03
CA GLU A 9 2.50 -3.58 -14.10
C GLU A 9 2.98 -5.01 -13.85
N SER A 10 3.38 -5.72 -14.90
CA SER A 10 3.92 -7.09 -14.78
C SER A 10 5.24 -7.11 -14.02
N ALA A 11 6.14 -6.16 -14.27
CA ALA A 11 7.40 -6.03 -13.56
C ALA A 11 7.18 -5.70 -12.08
N LEU A 12 6.33 -4.71 -11.77
CA LEU A 12 5.94 -4.38 -10.39
C LEU A 12 5.42 -5.61 -9.63
N ALA A 13 4.52 -6.39 -10.26
CA ALA A 13 4.00 -7.62 -9.65
C ALA A 13 5.10 -8.66 -9.44
N GLY A 14 5.99 -8.86 -10.41
CA GLY A 14 7.11 -9.81 -10.34
C GLY A 14 8.08 -9.48 -9.22
N GLU A 15 8.55 -8.24 -9.16
CA GLU A 15 9.52 -7.77 -8.14
C GLU A 15 8.91 -7.76 -6.73
N SER A 16 7.63 -7.38 -6.60
CA SER A 16 6.92 -7.45 -5.31
C SER A 16 6.84 -8.89 -4.81
N GLN A 17 6.52 -9.85 -5.69
CA GLN A 17 6.52 -11.27 -5.32
C GLN A 17 7.92 -11.79 -5.01
N ALA A 18 8.95 -11.39 -5.76
CA ALA A 18 10.33 -11.78 -5.51
C ALA A 18 10.79 -11.31 -4.14
N HIS A 19 10.52 -10.04 -3.77
CA HIS A 19 10.79 -9.50 -2.44
C HIS A 19 10.21 -10.39 -1.33
N ILE A 20 8.92 -10.72 -1.39
CA ILE A 20 8.27 -11.55 -0.36
C ILE A 20 8.82 -12.99 -0.35
N LYS A 21 9.01 -13.60 -1.53
CA LYS A 21 9.56 -14.96 -1.64
C LYS A 21 10.98 -15.05 -1.06
N TYR A 22 11.84 -14.09 -1.35
CA TYR A 22 13.21 -14.11 -0.83
C TYR A 22 13.27 -13.89 0.68
N ARG A 23 12.39 -13.03 1.24
CA ARG A 23 12.23 -12.93 2.71
C ARG A 23 11.81 -14.28 3.32
N TYR A 24 10.90 -14.99 2.69
CA TYR A 24 10.47 -16.30 3.15
C TYR A 24 11.59 -17.37 2.99
N PHE A 25 12.33 -17.34 1.88
CA PHE A 25 13.48 -18.24 1.67
C PHE A 25 14.62 -17.98 2.68
N ALA A 26 14.86 -16.71 3.04
CA ALA A 26 15.78 -16.35 4.11
C ALA A 26 15.38 -16.98 5.45
N LYS A 27 14.08 -16.95 5.79
CA LYS A 27 13.56 -17.62 6.98
C LYS A 27 13.86 -19.11 6.96
N ILE A 28 13.57 -19.81 5.86
CA ILE A 28 13.85 -21.25 5.71
C ILE A 28 15.35 -21.54 5.85
N ALA A 29 16.19 -20.79 5.14
CA ALA A 29 17.65 -20.98 5.20
C ALA A 29 18.18 -20.80 6.62
N ARG A 30 17.65 -19.86 7.39
CA ARG A 30 18.02 -19.64 8.79
C ARG A 30 17.57 -20.78 9.71
N GLU A 31 16.36 -21.31 9.50
CA GLU A 31 15.84 -22.46 10.23
C GLU A 31 16.69 -23.73 9.96
N GLU A 32 17.27 -23.85 8.77
CA GLU A 32 18.19 -24.92 8.37
C GLU A 32 19.67 -24.66 8.79
N GLY A 33 19.98 -23.52 9.41
CA GLY A 33 21.31 -23.18 9.90
C GLY A 33 22.24 -22.52 8.87
N HIS A 34 21.71 -22.09 7.73
CA HIS A 34 22.45 -21.46 6.63
C HIS A 34 22.37 -19.92 6.70
N GLU A 35 22.99 -19.32 7.70
CA GLU A 35 22.87 -17.87 7.97
C GLU A 35 23.45 -16.98 6.85
N ASP A 36 24.50 -17.41 6.18
CA ASP A 36 25.11 -16.71 5.05
C ASP A 36 24.17 -16.67 3.83
N ILE A 37 23.48 -17.78 3.55
CA ILE A 37 22.47 -17.87 2.51
C ILE A 37 21.25 -17.03 2.86
N ALA A 38 20.80 -17.07 4.11
CA ALA A 38 19.69 -16.25 4.59
C ALA A 38 19.96 -14.76 4.38
N LYS A 39 21.15 -14.27 4.76
CA LYS A 39 21.58 -12.88 4.53
C LYS A 39 21.61 -12.50 3.06
N HIS A 40 22.04 -13.42 2.19
CA HIS A 40 22.03 -13.15 0.75
C HIS A 40 20.63 -12.99 0.21
N PHE A 41 19.68 -13.85 0.61
CA PHE A 41 18.27 -13.69 0.26
C PHE A 41 17.68 -12.37 0.78
N GLU A 42 17.96 -11.99 2.02
CA GLU A 42 17.50 -10.71 2.58
C GLU A 42 18.03 -9.51 1.80
N HIS A 43 19.34 -9.52 1.48
CA HIS A 43 19.94 -8.45 0.69
C HIS A 43 19.31 -8.34 -0.70
N THR A 44 19.09 -9.46 -1.39
CA THR A 44 18.45 -9.45 -2.70
C THR A 44 17.00 -8.99 -2.58
N ALA A 45 16.26 -9.43 -1.56
CA ALA A 45 14.89 -8.99 -1.31
C ALA A 45 14.79 -7.44 -1.19
N ASP A 46 15.76 -6.81 -0.52
CA ASP A 46 15.79 -5.34 -0.40
C ASP A 46 16.05 -4.65 -1.74
N GLN A 47 16.80 -5.28 -2.65
CA GLN A 47 16.99 -4.77 -4.02
C GLN A 47 15.71 -4.87 -4.84
N GLU A 48 14.99 -6.01 -4.76
CA GLU A 48 13.71 -6.19 -5.47
C GLU A 48 12.64 -5.20 -5.01
N LEU A 49 12.64 -4.82 -3.73
CA LEU A 49 11.77 -3.75 -3.22
C LEU A 49 12.05 -2.42 -3.92
N LEU A 50 13.32 -2.07 -4.13
CA LEU A 50 13.71 -0.83 -4.83
C LEU A 50 13.32 -0.87 -6.31
N HIS A 51 13.46 -2.03 -6.97
CA HIS A 51 13.00 -2.23 -8.34
C HIS A 51 11.48 -2.06 -8.45
N ALA A 52 10.71 -2.67 -7.53
CA ALA A 52 9.26 -2.52 -7.48
C ALA A 52 8.83 -1.06 -7.30
N TRP A 53 9.50 -0.29 -6.42
CA TRP A 53 9.23 1.14 -6.25
C TRP A 53 9.52 1.93 -7.53
N GLY A 54 10.64 1.64 -8.21
CA GLY A 54 10.95 2.29 -9.49
C GLY A 54 9.89 2.06 -10.55
N HIS A 55 9.32 0.86 -10.64
CA HIS A 55 8.20 0.58 -11.55
C HIS A 55 6.92 1.27 -11.12
N LEU A 56 6.62 1.30 -9.82
CA LEU A 56 5.45 1.97 -9.27
C LEU A 56 5.47 3.47 -9.55
N GLU A 57 6.61 4.14 -9.37
CA GLU A 57 6.79 5.58 -9.64
C GLU A 57 6.54 5.96 -11.11
N LEU A 58 6.71 5.00 -12.04
CA LEU A 58 6.40 5.19 -13.46
C LEU A 58 4.93 4.91 -13.81
N LEU A 59 4.21 4.21 -12.93
CA LEU A 59 2.81 3.84 -13.13
C LEU A 59 1.83 4.83 -12.54
N ILE A 60 2.21 5.49 -11.45
CA ILE A 60 1.35 6.45 -10.77
C ILE A 60 1.99 7.84 -10.82
N ASP A 61 1.19 8.84 -11.17
CA ASP A 61 1.59 10.24 -10.97
C ASP A 61 1.82 10.46 -9.47
N LYS A 62 2.83 11.26 -9.14
CA LYS A 62 3.24 11.50 -7.75
C LYS A 62 2.06 11.95 -6.88
N PRO A 63 1.39 11.05 -6.15
CA PRO A 63 0.18 11.37 -5.40
C PRO A 63 0.51 12.14 -4.14
N THR A 64 -0.41 12.99 -3.72
CA THR A 64 -0.37 13.60 -2.39
C THR A 64 -0.71 12.56 -1.31
N THR A 65 -0.32 12.83 -0.07
CA THR A 65 -0.69 11.97 1.08
C THR A 65 -2.20 11.71 1.16
N LYS A 66 -3.03 12.71 0.79
CA LYS A 66 -4.49 12.54 0.77
C LYS A 66 -4.91 11.53 -0.30
N GLU A 67 -4.33 11.63 -1.48
CA GLU A 67 -4.60 10.68 -2.58
C GLU A 67 -4.10 9.28 -2.24
N CYS A 68 -2.93 9.15 -1.60
CA CYS A 68 -2.46 7.85 -1.11
C CYS A 68 -3.44 7.20 -0.13
N LEU A 69 -3.99 7.99 0.82
CA LEU A 69 -4.99 7.48 1.75
C LEU A 69 -6.28 7.06 1.04
N GLN A 70 -6.72 7.81 0.04
CA GLN A 70 -7.89 7.41 -0.75
C GLN A 70 -7.65 6.13 -1.55
N LEU A 71 -6.49 6.00 -2.21
CA LEU A 71 -6.11 4.79 -2.93
C LEU A 71 -6.06 3.56 -2.01
N ALA A 72 -5.54 3.72 -0.78
CA ALA A 72 -5.54 2.66 0.21
C ALA A 72 -6.97 2.26 0.63
N ILE A 73 -7.85 3.24 0.91
CA ILE A 73 -9.26 2.99 1.24
C ILE A 73 -9.96 2.22 0.09
N ASP A 74 -9.73 2.63 -1.15
CA ASP A 74 -10.36 2.03 -2.32
C ASP A 74 -9.85 0.58 -2.52
N GLY A 75 -8.54 0.35 -2.34
CA GLY A 75 -7.92 -0.98 -2.42
C GLY A 75 -8.49 -1.93 -1.36
N GLU A 76 -8.40 -1.56 -0.09
CA GLU A 76 -8.92 -2.38 1.01
C GLU A 76 -10.43 -2.62 0.88
N THR A 77 -11.19 -1.60 0.40
CA THR A 77 -12.63 -1.77 0.15
C THR A 77 -12.89 -2.81 -0.93
N TYR A 78 -12.15 -2.79 -2.02
CA TYR A 78 -12.23 -3.82 -3.06
C TYR A 78 -11.88 -5.21 -2.53
N GLU A 79 -10.84 -5.30 -1.72
CA GLU A 79 -10.40 -6.57 -1.13
C GLU A 79 -11.50 -7.21 -0.28
N PHE A 80 -12.10 -6.47 0.67
CA PHE A 80 -13.09 -7.06 1.56
C PHE A 80 -14.50 -7.17 0.96
N THR A 81 -14.83 -6.40 -0.09
CA THR A 81 -16.17 -6.46 -0.70
C THR A 81 -16.25 -7.40 -1.88
N THR A 82 -15.14 -7.66 -2.56
CA THR A 82 -15.13 -8.37 -3.85
C THR A 82 -14.06 -9.45 -3.90
N MET A 83 -12.79 -9.10 -3.79
CA MET A 83 -11.67 -10.00 -4.08
C MET A 83 -11.63 -11.21 -3.15
N TYR A 84 -11.51 -11.01 -1.84
CA TYR A 84 -11.44 -12.11 -0.89
C TYR A 84 -12.76 -12.89 -0.73
N PRO A 85 -13.96 -12.28 -0.75
CA PRO A 85 -15.21 -13.04 -0.81
C PRO A 85 -15.33 -13.93 -2.06
N ASP A 86 -14.81 -13.48 -3.20
CA ASP A 86 -14.78 -14.29 -4.41
C ASP A 86 -13.79 -15.45 -4.27
N PHE A 87 -12.60 -15.21 -3.74
CA PHE A 87 -11.60 -16.24 -3.47
C PHE A 87 -12.09 -17.28 -2.44
N GLU A 88 -12.77 -16.86 -1.38
CA GLU A 88 -13.39 -17.78 -0.42
C GLU A 88 -14.39 -18.71 -1.12
N ARG A 89 -15.28 -18.15 -1.93
CA ARG A 89 -16.30 -18.92 -2.66
C ARG A 89 -15.68 -19.93 -3.62
N GLU A 90 -14.64 -19.52 -4.36
CA GLU A 90 -13.90 -20.37 -5.29
C GLU A 90 -13.17 -21.50 -4.54
N ALA A 91 -12.49 -21.19 -3.45
CA ALA A 91 -11.81 -22.18 -2.60
C ALA A 91 -12.76 -23.21 -2.01
N ILE A 92 -13.95 -22.79 -1.56
CA ILE A 92 -15.01 -23.70 -1.09
C ILE A 92 -15.46 -24.62 -2.23
N PHE A 93 -15.68 -24.09 -3.41
CA PHE A 93 -16.08 -24.87 -4.58
C PHE A 93 -15.04 -25.93 -4.96
N GLU A 94 -13.75 -25.61 -4.84
CA GLU A 94 -12.62 -26.51 -5.07
C GLU A 94 -12.35 -27.48 -3.89
N GLY A 95 -13.02 -27.32 -2.76
CA GLY A 95 -12.80 -28.12 -1.55
C GLY A 95 -11.53 -27.75 -0.77
N ASN A 96 -10.91 -26.62 -1.06
CA ASN A 96 -9.72 -26.10 -0.37
C ASN A 96 -10.10 -25.28 0.87
N ASN A 97 -10.37 -25.97 1.96
CA ASN A 97 -10.84 -25.35 3.21
C ASN A 97 -9.80 -24.42 3.86
N GLU A 98 -8.51 -24.68 3.67
CA GLU A 98 -7.43 -23.83 4.22
C GLU A 98 -7.39 -22.49 3.49
N ALA A 99 -7.44 -22.50 2.16
CA ALA A 99 -7.49 -21.27 1.35
C ALA A 99 -8.79 -20.48 1.60
N ALA A 100 -9.93 -21.18 1.80
CA ALA A 100 -11.18 -20.51 2.16
C ALA A 100 -11.11 -19.83 3.54
N ALA A 101 -10.48 -20.46 4.52
CA ALA A 101 -10.30 -19.88 5.85
C ALA A 101 -9.37 -18.66 5.81
N GLU A 102 -8.29 -18.73 5.04
CA GLU A 102 -7.38 -17.61 4.82
C GLU A 102 -8.10 -16.43 4.14
N ALA A 103 -8.83 -16.65 3.05
CA ALA A 103 -9.58 -15.60 2.38
C ALA A 103 -10.62 -14.93 3.28
N ARG A 104 -11.29 -15.69 4.15
CA ARG A 104 -12.22 -15.14 5.14
C ARG A 104 -11.51 -14.27 6.18
N LEU A 105 -10.34 -14.70 6.67
CA LEU A 105 -9.52 -13.89 7.59
C LEU A 105 -9.12 -12.58 6.94
N GLN A 106 -8.61 -12.61 5.73
CA GLN A 106 -8.19 -11.42 4.98
C GLN A 106 -9.38 -10.48 4.71
N THR A 107 -10.57 -11.00 4.46
CA THR A 107 -11.80 -10.18 4.32
C THR A 107 -12.04 -9.31 5.57
N GLU A 108 -11.93 -9.90 6.77
CA GLU A 108 -12.15 -9.15 8.01
C GLU A 108 -11.01 -8.16 8.30
N GLU A 109 -9.76 -8.53 8.02
CA GLU A 109 -8.60 -7.66 8.19
C GLU A 109 -8.67 -6.45 7.24
N SER A 110 -8.90 -6.65 5.95
CA SER A 110 -9.02 -5.55 4.97
C SER A 110 -10.18 -4.60 5.30
N LYS A 111 -11.28 -5.11 5.87
CA LYS A 111 -12.38 -4.27 6.37
C LYS A 111 -11.94 -3.37 7.52
N VAL A 112 -11.13 -3.88 8.45
CA VAL A 112 -10.56 -3.08 9.56
C VAL A 112 -9.59 -2.04 9.00
N HIS A 113 -8.70 -2.42 8.10
CA HIS A 113 -7.75 -1.50 7.45
C HIS A 113 -8.46 -0.35 6.73
N ALA A 114 -9.50 -0.64 5.96
CA ALA A 114 -10.30 0.39 5.29
C ALA A 114 -10.89 1.40 6.30
N GLN A 115 -11.43 0.92 7.43
CA GLN A 115 -11.97 1.77 8.49
C GLN A 115 -10.90 2.65 9.14
N GLU A 116 -9.72 2.09 9.40
CA GLU A 116 -8.58 2.82 9.96
C GLU A 116 -8.09 3.92 9.01
N PHE A 117 -7.93 3.63 7.71
CA PHE A 117 -7.56 4.63 6.70
C PHE A 117 -8.61 5.75 6.59
N VAL A 118 -9.90 5.43 6.62
CA VAL A 118 -10.98 6.43 6.67
C VAL A 118 -10.86 7.32 7.91
N ALA A 119 -10.58 6.76 9.06
CA ALA A 119 -10.40 7.53 10.30
C ALA A 119 -9.18 8.45 10.24
N ILE A 120 -8.06 7.96 9.68
CA ILE A 120 -6.84 8.73 9.45
C ILE A 120 -7.10 9.88 8.48
N LEU A 121 -7.78 9.63 7.36
CA LEU A 121 -8.11 10.65 6.37
C LEU A 121 -8.95 11.78 6.99
N LYS A 122 -10.01 11.44 7.74
CA LYS A 122 -10.83 12.44 8.45
C LYS A 122 -10.02 13.28 9.45
N LYS A 123 -9.05 12.66 10.13
CA LYS A 123 -8.13 13.36 11.06
C LYS A 123 -7.19 14.32 10.31
N ALA A 124 -6.64 13.86 9.19
CA ALA A 124 -5.75 14.64 8.32
C ALA A 124 -6.49 15.86 7.74
N GLU A 125 -7.70 15.69 7.22
CA GLU A 125 -8.52 16.77 6.68
C GLU A 125 -8.82 17.87 7.71
N LYS A 126 -9.12 17.51 8.95
CA LYS A 126 -9.29 18.47 10.05
C LYS A 126 -8.01 19.27 10.33
N ARG A 127 -6.84 18.62 10.32
CA ARG A 127 -5.54 19.28 10.50
C ARG A 127 -5.21 20.22 9.35
N PHE A 128 -5.40 19.81 8.12
CA PHE A 128 -5.15 20.65 6.94
C PHE A 128 -6.08 21.88 6.91
N ALA A 129 -7.37 21.70 7.23
CA ALA A 129 -8.30 22.82 7.35
C ALA A 129 -7.92 23.81 8.47
N ALA A 130 -7.39 23.33 9.59
CA ALA A 130 -6.91 24.19 10.67
C ALA A 130 -5.65 24.97 10.25
N LEU A 131 -4.68 24.32 9.61
CA LEU A 131 -3.47 24.96 9.08
C LEU A 131 -3.80 26.05 8.05
N LYS A 132 -4.67 25.75 7.09
CA LYS A 132 -5.11 26.72 6.09
C LYS A 132 -5.68 27.99 6.72
N ARG A 133 -6.51 27.87 7.76
CA ARG A 133 -7.08 29.02 8.48
C ARG A 133 -6.02 29.85 9.22
N VAL A 134 -4.94 29.22 9.70
CA VAL A 134 -3.81 29.91 10.33
C VAL A 134 -3.03 30.68 9.28
N GLU A 135 -2.72 30.07 8.15
CA GLU A 135 -1.98 30.73 7.05
C GLU A 135 -2.75 31.90 6.46
N GLU A 136 -4.07 31.75 6.24
CA GLU A 136 -4.94 32.84 5.81
C GLU A 136 -4.95 34.02 6.78
N ARG A 137 -4.96 33.76 8.09
CA ARG A 137 -4.83 34.83 9.11
C ARG A 137 -3.48 35.53 9.04
N HIS A 138 -2.39 34.80 8.88
CA HIS A 138 -1.05 35.38 8.73
C HIS A 138 -0.96 36.24 7.46
N ALA A 139 -1.43 35.71 6.33
CA ALA A 139 -1.44 36.46 5.05
C ALA A 139 -2.22 37.77 5.16
N ASN A 140 -3.42 37.73 5.77
CA ASN A 140 -4.25 38.93 5.99
C ASN A 140 -3.57 39.93 6.92
N ALA A 141 -2.91 39.46 8.00
CA ALA A 141 -2.18 40.33 8.91
C ALA A 141 -1.00 41.04 8.23
N TYR A 142 -0.25 40.33 7.36
CA TYR A 142 0.81 40.95 6.58
C TYR A 142 0.28 41.97 5.58
N LYS A 143 -0.83 41.65 4.89
CA LYS A 143 -1.48 42.56 3.95
C LYS A 143 -1.94 43.85 4.61
N SER A 144 -2.61 43.74 5.76
CA SER A 144 -3.04 44.91 6.54
C SER A 144 -1.87 45.79 7.01
N LYS A 145 -0.74 45.17 7.38
CA LYS A 145 0.48 45.96 7.75
C LYS A 145 1.07 46.68 6.55
N LEU A 146 1.08 46.09 5.38
CA LEU A 146 1.55 46.70 4.13
C LEU A 146 0.71 47.91 3.72
N GLU A 147 -0.62 47.87 3.96
CA GLU A 147 -1.54 48.97 3.66
C GLU A 147 -1.40 50.17 4.61
N THR A 148 -0.65 50.01 5.74
CA THR A 148 -0.42 51.05 6.71
C THR A 148 0.98 51.67 6.64
N LEU A 149 1.80 51.28 5.68
CA LEU A 149 3.10 51.87 5.33
C LEU A 149 2.97 52.90 4.20
#